data_2eec919cb9716655fc07b99b02cd206c
#
_entry.id   2eec919cb9716655fc07b99b02cd206c
#
_cell.length_a   1.000
_cell.length_b   1.000
_cell.length_c   1.000
_cell.angle_alpha   90.00
_cell.angle_beta   90.00
_cell.angle_gamma   90.00
#
_symmetry.space_group_name_H-M   'P 1'
#
loop_
_entity.id
_entity.type
_entity.pdbx_description
1 polymer ?
#
loop_
_entity_poly.entity_id
_entity_poly.type
_entity_poly.pdbx_seq_one_letter_code
_entity_poly.pdbx_strand_id
1 'polypeptide(L)'
;MNRTPPLYVSYYTIGNGYEAEAAELERSLNAHRLPHRIEGVVPNGWTWARATQYKAEFLRRMQLEHPDRPIVWLDADARVVRRPLLFDCLDCHFAGHWYRQRELLSGTLYFAPGRTTQHLVEEWIESNRRHSGGRCADQRNLQELVSRRRDLRIVNLPAEYAWIDAGSGNDLSSRAYGRRHPVIVQVQASRRLKKARVVHESVPEAVEEPVV
;
A
#
# COMPACT_ATOMS: atom_id res chain seq x y z
N MET A 1 8.72 -27.52 -9.08
CA MET A 1 7.34 -27.08 -9.31
C MET A 1 7.38 -25.61 -9.73
N ASN A 2 6.90 -25.29 -10.93
CA ASN A 2 6.78 -23.88 -11.37
C ASN A 2 5.69 -23.22 -10.53
N ARG A 3 6.08 -22.36 -9.58
CA ARG A 3 5.12 -21.52 -8.83
C ARG A 3 4.59 -20.44 -9.76
N THR A 4 3.29 -20.21 -9.74
CA THR A 4 2.70 -19.08 -10.47
C THR A 4 3.28 -17.78 -9.93
N PRO A 5 3.81 -16.90 -10.77
CA PRO A 5 4.41 -15.65 -10.30
C PRO A 5 3.37 -14.76 -9.61
N PRO A 6 3.75 -14.00 -8.57
CA PRO A 6 2.83 -13.11 -7.87
C PRO A 6 2.17 -12.08 -8.81
N LEU A 7 0.93 -11.69 -8.49
CA LEU A 7 0.26 -10.54 -9.08
C LEU A 7 0.46 -9.33 -8.16
N TYR A 8 1.06 -8.27 -8.69
CA TYR A 8 1.23 -7.01 -7.99
C TYR A 8 -0.02 -6.16 -8.19
N VAL A 9 -0.65 -5.74 -7.10
CA VAL A 9 -1.93 -5.03 -7.17
C VAL A 9 -1.90 -3.73 -6.41
N SER A 10 -2.62 -2.74 -6.94
CA SER A 10 -2.80 -1.44 -6.32
C SER A 10 -4.10 -0.82 -6.78
N TYR A 11 -4.59 0.19 -6.06
CA TYR A 11 -5.57 1.12 -6.55
C TYR A 11 -5.22 2.54 -6.11
N TYR A 12 -5.79 3.51 -6.80
CA TYR A 12 -5.74 4.91 -6.44
C TYR A 12 -7.14 5.53 -6.54
N THR A 13 -7.38 6.58 -5.79
CA THR A 13 -8.63 7.35 -5.91
C THR A 13 -8.48 8.44 -6.96
N ILE A 14 -9.44 8.51 -7.89
CA ILE A 14 -9.44 9.45 -9.00
C ILE A 14 -9.75 10.87 -8.48
N GLY A 15 -9.10 11.88 -9.06
CA GLY A 15 -9.37 13.29 -8.78
C GLY A 15 -8.67 13.86 -7.54
N ASN A 16 -7.64 13.18 -7.01
CA ASN A 16 -6.95 13.65 -5.81
C ASN A 16 -5.40 13.69 -5.93
N GLY A 17 -4.88 13.54 -7.16
CA GLY A 17 -3.47 13.65 -7.46
C GLY A 17 -2.67 12.33 -7.32
N TYR A 18 -3.35 11.21 -7.01
CA TYR A 18 -2.69 9.91 -6.96
C TYR A 18 -2.51 9.25 -8.33
N GLU A 19 -3.12 9.80 -9.39
CA GLU A 19 -2.99 9.32 -10.76
C GLU A 19 -1.53 9.29 -11.22
N ALA A 20 -0.79 10.38 -10.95
CA ALA A 20 0.62 10.48 -11.30
C ALA A 20 1.47 9.45 -10.52
N GLU A 21 1.15 9.22 -9.26
CA GLU A 21 1.84 8.22 -8.43
C GLU A 21 1.58 6.79 -8.94
N ALA A 22 0.32 6.49 -9.27
CA ALA A 22 -0.05 5.19 -9.82
C ALA A 22 0.65 4.92 -11.18
N ALA A 23 0.75 5.94 -12.05
CA ALA A 23 1.47 5.84 -13.31
C ALA A 23 2.97 5.57 -13.12
N GLU A 24 3.60 6.17 -12.10
CA GLU A 24 5.00 5.90 -11.74
C GLU A 24 5.18 4.47 -11.19
N LEU A 25 4.25 4.00 -10.34
CA LEU A 25 4.24 2.62 -9.87
C LEU A 25 4.14 1.66 -11.06
N GLU A 26 3.19 1.87 -11.95
CA GLU A 26 2.98 1.04 -13.14
C GLU A 26 4.24 1.00 -14.02
N ARG A 27 4.87 2.17 -14.26
CA ARG A 27 6.12 2.25 -15.01
C ARG A 27 7.22 1.43 -14.37
N SER A 28 7.35 1.48 -13.04
CA SER A 28 8.34 0.71 -12.29
C SER A 28 8.10 -0.80 -12.35
N LEU A 29 6.84 -1.24 -12.31
CA LEU A 29 6.45 -2.65 -12.45
C LEU A 29 6.74 -3.16 -13.87
N ASN A 30 6.41 -2.36 -14.89
CA ASN A 30 6.69 -2.67 -16.29
C ASN A 30 8.20 -2.80 -16.57
N ALA A 31 9.03 -1.92 -16.00
CA ALA A 31 10.48 -1.98 -16.15
C ALA A 31 11.07 -3.31 -15.66
N HIS A 32 10.44 -3.93 -14.68
CA HIS A 32 10.82 -5.24 -14.14
C HIS A 32 10.02 -6.42 -14.72
N ARG A 33 9.12 -6.17 -15.69
CA ARG A 33 8.23 -7.17 -16.32
C ARG A 33 7.41 -7.94 -15.27
N LEU A 34 6.90 -7.24 -14.26
CA LEU A 34 6.10 -7.84 -13.19
C LEU A 34 4.62 -7.83 -13.59
N PRO A 35 3.92 -8.97 -13.47
CA PRO A 35 2.48 -9.01 -13.72
C PRO A 35 1.75 -8.14 -12.70
N HIS A 36 0.95 -7.17 -13.15
CA HIS A 36 0.31 -6.24 -12.23
C HIS A 36 -1.10 -5.85 -12.67
N ARG A 37 -1.86 -5.30 -11.72
CA ARG A 37 -3.16 -4.68 -11.93
C ARG A 37 -3.30 -3.46 -11.02
N ILE A 38 -3.42 -2.29 -11.63
CA ILE A 38 -3.60 -1.01 -10.94
C ILE A 38 -4.91 -0.40 -11.42
N GLU A 39 -5.78 0.01 -10.49
CA GLU A 39 -7.11 0.50 -10.83
C GLU A 39 -7.39 1.89 -10.24
N GLY A 40 -7.98 2.77 -11.07
CA GLY A 40 -8.56 4.01 -10.59
C GLY A 40 -9.97 3.76 -10.01
N VAL A 41 -10.22 4.29 -8.82
CA VAL A 41 -11.51 4.17 -8.13
C VAL A 41 -12.10 5.56 -7.91
N VAL A 42 -13.37 5.74 -8.30
CA VAL A 42 -14.11 6.98 -8.02
C VAL A 42 -14.48 7.01 -6.54
N PRO A 43 -14.03 8.01 -5.77
CA PRO A 43 -14.16 7.99 -4.31
C PRO A 43 -15.57 8.28 -3.77
N ASN A 44 -16.52 8.74 -4.60
CA ASN A 44 -17.92 8.99 -4.22
C ASN A 44 -18.08 9.58 -2.81
N GLY A 45 -17.37 10.66 -2.49
CA GLY A 45 -17.41 11.30 -1.18
C GLY A 45 -16.61 10.58 -0.07
N TRP A 46 -15.72 9.65 -0.42
CA TRP A 46 -14.92 8.95 0.59
C TRP A 46 -14.03 9.90 1.38
N THR A 47 -13.97 9.68 2.69
CA THR A 47 -12.90 10.24 3.51
C THR A 47 -11.57 9.53 3.22
N TRP A 48 -10.47 10.14 3.63
CA TRP A 48 -9.15 9.49 3.54
C TRP A 48 -9.13 8.13 4.28
N ALA A 49 -9.78 8.05 5.45
CA ALA A 49 -9.88 6.80 6.20
C ALA A 49 -10.63 5.72 5.40
N ARG A 50 -11.75 6.08 4.76
CA ARG A 50 -12.50 5.14 3.92
C ARG A 50 -11.66 4.69 2.71
N ALA A 51 -10.93 5.62 2.09
CA ALA A 51 -10.04 5.30 0.99
C ALA A 51 -8.96 4.28 1.41
N THR A 52 -8.36 4.41 2.59
CA THR A 52 -7.36 3.44 3.07
C THR A 52 -7.98 2.09 3.44
N GLN A 53 -9.17 2.09 4.02
CA GLN A 53 -9.87 0.85 4.41
C GLN A 53 -10.33 0.01 3.22
N TYR A 54 -10.62 0.64 2.07
CA TYR A 54 -11.01 -0.07 0.85
C TYR A 54 -9.93 -1.03 0.35
N LYS A 55 -8.70 -0.88 0.80
CA LYS A 55 -7.58 -1.80 0.53
C LYS A 55 -7.96 -3.26 0.78
N ALA A 56 -8.61 -3.56 1.90
CA ALA A 56 -9.02 -4.90 2.24
C ALA A 56 -10.09 -5.45 1.28
N GLU A 57 -11.08 -4.64 0.90
CA GLU A 57 -12.12 -5.00 -0.06
C GLU A 57 -11.55 -5.24 -1.46
N PHE A 58 -10.62 -4.38 -1.88
CA PHE A 58 -9.91 -4.54 -3.14
C PHE A 58 -9.09 -5.83 -3.17
N LEU A 59 -8.33 -6.11 -2.12
CA LEU A 59 -7.55 -7.34 -1.99
C LEU A 59 -8.44 -8.58 -1.99
N ARG A 60 -9.60 -8.54 -1.32
CA ARG A 60 -10.56 -9.65 -1.35
C ARG A 60 -11.04 -9.94 -2.77
N ARG A 61 -11.34 -8.90 -3.54
CA ARG A 61 -11.70 -9.04 -4.96
C ARG A 61 -10.56 -9.66 -5.77
N MET A 62 -9.32 -9.20 -5.60
CA MET A 62 -8.16 -9.77 -6.30
C MET A 62 -7.94 -11.25 -5.96
N GLN A 63 -8.14 -11.65 -4.70
CA GLN A 63 -8.06 -13.05 -4.30
C GLN A 63 -9.15 -13.93 -4.92
N LEU A 64 -10.35 -13.38 -5.15
CA LEU A 64 -11.44 -14.10 -5.82
C LEU A 64 -11.20 -14.26 -7.32
N GLU A 65 -10.70 -13.22 -7.97
CA GLU A 65 -10.41 -13.21 -9.40
C GLU A 65 -9.15 -14.05 -9.73
N HIS A 66 -8.24 -14.23 -8.76
CA HIS A 66 -6.98 -14.95 -8.91
C HIS A 66 -6.75 -15.97 -7.77
N PRO A 67 -7.61 -17.01 -7.62
CA PRO A 67 -7.65 -17.85 -6.42
C PRO A 67 -6.37 -18.67 -6.19
N ASP A 68 -5.63 -18.99 -7.24
CA ASP A 68 -4.42 -19.84 -7.19
C ASP A 68 -3.11 -19.03 -7.29
N ARG A 69 -3.21 -17.70 -7.17
CA ARG A 69 -2.08 -16.81 -7.39
C ARG A 69 -1.73 -16.01 -6.14
N PRO A 70 -0.45 -15.91 -5.76
CA PRO A 70 -0.06 -14.98 -4.71
C PRO A 70 -0.37 -13.53 -5.10
N ILE A 71 -0.85 -12.74 -4.15
CA ILE A 71 -1.15 -11.31 -4.34
C ILE A 71 -0.12 -10.50 -3.56
N VAL A 72 0.52 -9.53 -4.22
CA VAL A 72 1.38 -8.52 -3.60
C VAL A 72 0.69 -7.18 -3.70
N TRP A 73 0.29 -6.65 -2.56
CA TRP A 73 -0.20 -5.28 -2.45
C TRP A 73 0.96 -4.28 -2.43
N LEU A 74 0.82 -3.22 -3.21
CA LEU A 74 1.67 -2.03 -3.14
C LEU A 74 0.78 -0.79 -3.02
N ASP A 75 1.11 0.14 -2.11
CA ASP A 75 0.46 1.45 -2.11
C ASP A 75 0.74 2.18 -3.43
N ALA A 76 -0.20 2.99 -3.92
CA ALA A 76 -0.11 3.65 -5.22
C ALA A 76 1.13 4.55 -5.37
N ASP A 77 1.70 4.99 -4.26
CA ASP A 77 2.93 5.78 -4.20
C ASP A 77 4.20 4.94 -3.97
N ALA A 78 4.12 3.63 -4.15
CA ALA A 78 5.30 2.76 -4.15
C ALA A 78 6.08 2.84 -5.46
N ARG A 79 7.37 2.48 -5.40
CA ARG A 79 8.26 2.34 -6.56
C ARG A 79 9.07 1.05 -6.45
N VAL A 80 9.02 0.21 -7.46
CA VAL A 80 9.87 -0.98 -7.54
C VAL A 80 11.18 -0.57 -8.18
N VAL A 81 12.24 -0.48 -7.38
CA VAL A 81 13.56 -0.03 -7.86
C VAL A 81 14.51 -1.17 -8.19
N ARG A 82 14.20 -2.38 -7.71
CA ARG A 82 14.87 -3.63 -8.07
C ARG A 82 13.85 -4.76 -8.11
N ARG A 83 14.10 -5.79 -8.94
CA ARG A 83 13.20 -6.95 -9.02
C ARG A 83 13.04 -7.62 -7.66
N PRO A 84 11.81 -7.77 -7.13
CA PRO A 84 11.54 -8.28 -5.78
C PRO A 84 11.50 -9.82 -5.74
N LEU A 85 12.65 -10.46 -5.94
CA LEU A 85 12.80 -11.91 -6.09
C LEU A 85 12.29 -12.71 -4.89
N LEU A 86 12.28 -12.13 -3.69
CA LEU A 86 11.81 -12.82 -2.49
C LEU A 86 10.36 -13.31 -2.63
N PHE A 87 9.51 -12.54 -3.30
CA PHE A 87 8.10 -12.92 -3.48
C PHE A 87 7.90 -14.15 -4.37
N ASP A 88 8.87 -14.49 -5.22
CA ASP A 88 8.80 -15.67 -6.08
C ASP A 88 9.00 -16.98 -5.29
N CYS A 89 9.58 -16.91 -4.07
CA CYS A 89 9.97 -18.09 -3.30
C CYS A 89 9.40 -18.15 -1.87
N LEU A 90 8.55 -17.19 -1.45
CA LEU A 90 7.96 -17.21 -0.10
C LEU A 90 7.14 -18.48 0.14
N ASP A 91 7.42 -19.14 1.25
CA ASP A 91 6.60 -20.22 1.80
C ASP A 91 5.95 -19.76 3.11
N CYS A 92 4.94 -18.92 2.98
CA CYS A 92 4.19 -18.36 4.11
C CYS A 92 2.77 -18.03 3.68
N HIS A 93 1.87 -17.78 4.62
CA HIS A 93 0.52 -17.28 4.32
C HIS A 93 0.54 -15.77 4.09
N PHE A 94 1.26 -15.04 4.93
CA PHE A 94 1.31 -13.59 4.92
C PHE A 94 2.74 -13.10 5.11
N ALA A 95 3.11 -12.01 4.42
CA ALA A 95 4.34 -11.29 4.71
C ALA A 95 4.12 -9.77 4.67
N GLY A 96 4.76 -9.08 5.58
CA GLY A 96 4.80 -7.63 5.70
C GLY A 96 6.04 -7.21 6.47
N HIS A 97 6.36 -5.92 6.49
CA HIS A 97 7.51 -5.42 7.24
C HIS A 97 7.07 -4.78 8.56
N TRP A 98 7.65 -5.23 9.68
CA TRP A 98 7.48 -4.60 11.00
C TRP A 98 8.58 -3.56 11.23
N TYR A 99 8.24 -2.29 11.03
CA TYR A 99 9.15 -1.19 11.29
C TYR A 99 9.60 -1.18 12.75
N ARG A 100 10.91 -1.25 12.96
CA ARG A 100 11.53 -1.36 14.30
C ARG A 100 10.92 -2.49 15.15
N GLN A 101 10.46 -3.56 14.53
CA GLN A 101 9.81 -4.72 15.17
C GLN A 101 8.53 -4.39 15.97
N ARG A 102 7.88 -3.27 15.68
CA ARG A 102 6.71 -2.78 16.43
C ARG A 102 5.49 -2.49 15.55
N GLU A 103 5.70 -1.85 14.42
CA GLU A 103 4.63 -1.34 13.57
C GLU A 103 4.64 -2.04 12.21
N LEU A 104 3.56 -2.76 11.89
CA LEU A 104 3.37 -3.35 10.56
C LEU A 104 3.15 -2.25 9.54
N LEU A 105 4.02 -2.12 8.55
CA LEU A 105 3.81 -1.21 7.42
C LEU A 105 2.90 -1.85 6.39
N SER A 106 1.78 -1.20 6.07
CA SER A 106 0.79 -1.72 5.13
C SER A 106 1.00 -1.31 3.67
N GLY A 107 2.10 -0.61 3.38
CA GLY A 107 2.42 -0.16 2.01
C GLY A 107 2.93 -1.27 1.09
N THR A 108 3.46 -2.36 1.66
CA THR A 108 3.87 -3.57 0.93
C THR A 108 3.44 -4.80 1.73
N LEU A 109 2.54 -5.61 1.16
CA LEU A 109 2.00 -6.81 1.79
C LEU A 109 1.98 -7.96 0.78
N TYR A 110 2.24 -9.17 1.26
CA TYR A 110 2.12 -10.40 0.47
C TYR A 110 1.07 -11.32 1.08
N PHE A 111 0.23 -11.89 0.24
CA PHE A 111 -0.79 -12.89 0.59
C PHE A 111 -0.61 -14.11 -0.31
N ALA A 112 -0.37 -15.26 0.27
CA ALA A 112 -0.39 -16.52 -0.47
C ALA A 112 -1.81 -16.86 -0.95
N PRO A 113 -1.99 -17.68 -1.99
CA PRO A 113 -3.31 -18.19 -2.35
C PRO A 113 -3.86 -19.10 -1.26
N GLY A 114 -5.20 -19.20 -1.17
CA GLY A 114 -5.88 -20.16 -0.31
C GLY A 114 -6.78 -19.54 0.76
N ARG A 115 -7.57 -20.41 1.40
CA ARG A 115 -8.64 -20.01 2.32
C ARG A 115 -8.14 -19.26 3.56
N THR A 116 -6.98 -19.62 4.10
CA THR A 116 -6.42 -18.99 5.31
C THR A 116 -6.20 -17.49 5.12
N THR A 117 -5.67 -17.08 3.97
CA THR A 117 -5.43 -15.67 3.64
C THR A 117 -6.71 -14.95 3.20
N GLN A 118 -7.65 -15.66 2.57
CA GLN A 118 -8.97 -15.13 2.25
C GLN A 118 -9.72 -14.76 3.53
N HIS A 119 -9.76 -15.65 4.53
CA HIS A 119 -10.35 -15.38 5.84
C HIS A 119 -9.66 -14.21 6.55
N LEU A 120 -8.31 -14.12 6.49
CA LEU A 120 -7.60 -12.98 7.05
C LEU A 120 -8.10 -11.65 6.46
N VAL A 121 -8.27 -11.59 5.14
CA VAL A 121 -8.74 -10.37 4.47
C VAL A 121 -10.21 -10.08 4.79
N GLU A 122 -11.06 -11.10 4.90
CA GLU A 122 -12.46 -10.96 5.32
C GLU A 122 -12.58 -10.42 6.75
N GLU A 123 -11.79 -10.95 7.68
CA GLU A 123 -11.71 -10.44 9.05
C GLU A 123 -11.19 -8.99 9.09
N TRP A 124 -10.25 -8.64 8.20
CA TRP A 124 -9.74 -7.27 8.09
C TRP A 124 -10.82 -6.30 7.59
N ILE A 125 -11.62 -6.69 6.60
CA ILE A 125 -12.78 -5.91 6.14
C ILE A 125 -13.73 -5.66 7.31
N GLU A 126 -14.07 -6.70 8.06
CA GLU A 126 -14.99 -6.60 9.20
C GLU A 126 -14.40 -5.76 10.35
N SER A 127 -13.12 -5.91 10.64
CA SER A 127 -12.42 -5.08 11.62
C SER A 127 -12.42 -3.59 11.21
N ASN A 128 -12.21 -3.30 9.93
CA ASN A 128 -12.27 -1.93 9.40
C ASN A 128 -13.66 -1.31 9.52
N ARG A 129 -14.73 -2.10 9.35
CA ARG A 129 -16.12 -1.63 9.56
C ARG A 129 -16.40 -1.28 11.01
N ARG A 130 -15.92 -2.10 11.95
CA ARG A 130 -16.14 -1.89 13.39
C ARG A 130 -15.25 -0.78 13.96
N HIS A 131 -14.02 -0.67 13.49
CA HIS A 131 -13.00 0.23 14.01
C HIS A 131 -12.51 1.19 12.92
N SER A 132 -13.41 2.04 12.45
CA SER A 132 -13.12 2.98 11.35
C SER A 132 -12.43 4.26 11.81
N GLY A 133 -12.34 4.50 13.11
CA GLY A 133 -11.79 5.73 13.68
C GLY A 133 -10.27 5.75 13.82
N GLY A 134 -9.71 6.92 13.64
CA GLY A 134 -8.30 7.20 13.89
C GLY A 134 -7.40 7.09 12.65
N ARG A 135 -6.19 7.61 12.81
CA ARG A 135 -5.16 7.62 11.76
C ARG A 135 -4.60 6.21 11.55
N CYS A 136 -4.51 5.77 10.29
CA CYS A 136 -4.01 4.45 9.90
C CYS A 136 -4.78 3.28 10.55
N ALA A 137 -6.11 3.43 10.68
CA ALA A 137 -6.95 2.40 11.30
C ALA A 137 -6.85 1.05 10.55
N ASP A 138 -6.81 1.07 9.21
CA ASP A 138 -6.63 -0.10 8.36
C ASP A 138 -5.36 -0.90 8.71
N GLN A 139 -4.22 -0.23 8.81
CA GLN A 139 -2.93 -0.82 9.15
C GLN A 139 -2.92 -1.42 10.56
N ARG A 140 -3.47 -0.70 11.54
CA ARG A 140 -3.55 -1.16 12.93
C ARG A 140 -4.48 -2.36 13.05
N ASN A 141 -5.64 -2.34 12.41
CA ASN A 141 -6.58 -3.44 12.39
C ASN A 141 -5.95 -4.70 11.80
N LEU A 142 -5.22 -4.58 10.68
CA LEU A 142 -4.49 -5.71 10.11
C LEU A 142 -3.40 -6.23 11.05
N GLN A 143 -2.62 -5.34 11.66
CA GLN A 143 -1.58 -5.72 12.61
C GLN A 143 -2.14 -6.51 13.78
N GLU A 144 -3.25 -6.07 14.37
CA GLU A 144 -3.90 -6.78 15.47
C GLU A 144 -4.38 -8.18 15.07
N LEU A 145 -5.00 -8.31 13.90
CA LEU A 145 -5.46 -9.60 13.38
C LEU A 145 -4.28 -10.56 13.16
N VAL A 146 -3.26 -10.11 12.45
CA VAL A 146 -2.07 -10.92 12.17
C VAL A 146 -1.38 -11.36 13.45
N SER A 147 -1.31 -10.49 14.47
CA SER A 147 -0.66 -10.78 15.75
C SER A 147 -1.40 -11.82 16.59
N ARG A 148 -2.72 -11.97 16.39
CA ARG A 148 -3.57 -12.93 17.15
C ARG A 148 -3.71 -14.29 16.48
N ARG A 149 -3.49 -14.39 15.18
CA ARG A 149 -3.70 -15.58 14.35
C ARG A 149 -2.51 -16.55 14.45
N ARG A 150 -2.69 -17.67 15.15
CA ARG A 150 -1.66 -18.71 15.30
C ARG A 150 -1.58 -19.70 14.12
N ASP A 151 -2.61 -19.70 13.29
CA ASP A 151 -2.69 -20.54 12.08
C ASP A 151 -1.96 -19.90 10.86
N LEU A 152 -1.50 -18.65 11.00
CA LEU A 152 -0.75 -17.97 9.96
C LEU A 152 0.75 -18.27 10.07
N ARG A 153 1.34 -18.74 8.97
CA ARG A 153 2.79 -18.67 8.77
C ARG A 153 3.11 -17.28 8.25
N ILE A 154 3.83 -16.51 9.07
CA ILE A 154 4.12 -15.10 8.80
C ILE A 154 5.60 -14.93 8.54
N VAL A 155 5.96 -14.13 7.54
CA VAL A 155 7.33 -13.71 7.27
C VAL A 155 7.44 -12.19 7.47
N ASN A 156 8.42 -11.77 8.28
CA ASN A 156 8.81 -10.37 8.36
C ASN A 156 9.68 -10.04 7.15
N LEU A 157 9.16 -9.23 6.24
CA LEU A 157 9.91 -8.79 5.06
C LEU A 157 11.14 -7.97 5.48
N PRO A 158 12.27 -8.09 4.78
CA PRO A 158 13.38 -7.17 4.94
C PRO A 158 12.95 -5.72 4.73
N ALA A 159 13.58 -4.78 5.44
CA ALA A 159 13.24 -3.35 5.36
C ALA A 159 13.32 -2.81 3.92
N GLU A 160 14.17 -3.39 3.09
CA GLU A 160 14.34 -3.07 1.69
C GLU A 160 13.08 -3.24 0.84
N TYR A 161 12.11 -4.06 1.31
CA TYR A 161 10.83 -4.31 0.65
C TYR A 161 9.71 -3.32 1.06
N ALA A 162 9.95 -2.49 2.07
CA ALA A 162 9.03 -1.46 2.53
C ALA A 162 9.79 -0.19 2.94
N TRP A 163 10.74 0.22 2.08
CA TRP A 163 11.63 1.34 2.35
C TRP A 163 10.90 2.67 2.29
N ILE A 164 10.92 3.42 3.38
CA ILE A 164 10.27 4.72 3.45
C ILE A 164 11.29 5.80 3.13
N ASP A 165 11.12 6.42 1.96
CA ASP A 165 11.88 7.60 1.54
C ASP A 165 10.89 8.68 1.04
N ALA A 166 10.58 9.63 1.88
CA ALA A 166 9.68 10.73 1.54
C ALA A 166 10.39 11.87 0.76
N GLY A 167 11.63 11.67 0.31
CA GLY A 167 12.44 12.68 -0.35
C GLY A 167 12.92 13.80 0.60
N SER A 168 13.66 14.78 0.06
CA SER A 168 14.11 15.97 0.80
C SER A 168 14.83 15.68 2.14
N GLY A 169 15.64 14.61 2.21
CA GLY A 169 16.36 14.21 3.41
C GLY A 169 15.51 13.46 4.46
N ASN A 170 14.26 13.10 4.14
CA ASN A 170 13.37 12.33 5.00
C ASN A 170 13.39 10.82 4.71
N ASP A 171 14.56 10.25 4.51
CA ASP A 171 14.72 8.81 4.44
C ASP A 171 14.65 8.20 5.85
N LEU A 172 13.42 7.87 6.26
CA LEU A 172 13.14 7.30 7.58
C LEU A 172 13.75 5.91 7.73
N SER A 173 13.83 5.15 6.64
CA SER A 173 14.40 3.81 6.68
C SER A 173 15.92 3.85 6.83
N SER A 174 16.62 4.76 6.14
CA SER A 174 18.07 4.95 6.36
C SER A 174 18.39 5.36 7.79
N ARG A 175 17.55 6.20 8.41
CA ARG A 175 17.72 6.58 9.83
C ARG A 175 17.51 5.41 10.79
N ALA A 176 16.64 4.45 10.43
CA ALA A 176 16.32 3.31 11.28
C ALA A 176 17.28 2.12 11.09
N TYR A 177 17.72 1.89 9.86
CA TYR A 177 18.41 0.65 9.44
C TYR A 177 19.78 0.88 8.81
N GLY A 178 20.26 2.13 8.74
CA GLY A 178 21.47 2.50 7.99
C GLY A 178 21.26 2.47 6.47
N ARG A 179 22.33 2.76 5.73
CA ARG A 179 22.27 2.76 4.26
C ARG A 179 22.13 1.34 3.74
N ARG A 180 21.10 1.10 2.95
CA ARG A 180 20.82 -0.17 2.28
C ARG A 180 20.38 0.09 0.85
N HIS A 181 20.23 -0.98 0.07
CA HIS A 181 19.75 -0.91 -1.30
C HIS A 181 18.28 -1.30 -1.36
N PRO A 182 17.34 -0.37 -1.37
CA PRO A 182 15.92 -0.69 -1.37
C PRO A 182 15.52 -1.52 -2.61
N VAL A 183 14.50 -2.34 -2.45
CA VAL A 183 13.83 -3.10 -3.50
C VAL A 183 12.52 -2.42 -3.88
N ILE A 184 11.75 -2.02 -2.86
CA ILE A 184 10.49 -1.28 -3.00
C ILE A 184 10.56 -0.05 -2.09
N VAL A 185 10.31 1.12 -2.66
CA VAL A 185 10.34 2.41 -1.96
C VAL A 185 8.93 2.97 -1.83
N GLN A 186 8.57 3.44 -0.63
CA GLN A 186 7.33 4.15 -0.32
C GLN A 186 7.63 5.65 -0.25
N VAL A 187 7.19 6.45 -1.23
CA VAL A 187 7.53 7.88 -1.32
C VAL A 187 6.63 8.78 -0.48
N GLN A 188 5.60 8.22 0.15
CA GLN A 188 4.66 8.90 1.05
C GLN A 188 4.01 10.16 0.43
N ALA A 189 3.44 10.00 -0.76
CA ALA A 189 2.80 11.08 -1.53
C ALA A 189 1.72 11.84 -0.73
N SER A 190 1.02 11.17 0.19
CA SER A 190 0.03 11.80 1.08
C SER A 190 0.58 12.99 1.86
N ARG A 191 1.87 13.01 2.19
CA ARG A 191 2.51 14.14 2.88
C ARG A 191 2.69 15.33 1.96
N ARG A 192 2.99 15.11 0.67
CA ARG A 192 3.14 16.16 -0.35
C ARG A 192 1.80 16.72 -0.77
N LEU A 193 0.83 15.85 -1.06
CA LEU A 193 -0.50 16.23 -1.51
C LEU A 193 -1.28 17.02 -0.47
N LYS A 194 -1.13 16.71 0.83
CA LYS A 194 -1.72 17.52 1.91
C LYS A 194 -1.13 18.91 1.99
N LYS A 195 0.19 19.07 1.80
CA LYS A 195 0.83 20.40 1.80
C LYS A 195 0.35 21.25 0.62
N ALA A 196 0.20 20.67 -0.56
CA ALA A 196 -0.30 21.37 -1.74
C ALA A 196 -1.74 21.87 -1.57
N ARG A 197 -2.63 21.10 -0.94
CA ARG A 197 -4.00 21.54 -0.62
C ARG A 197 -4.04 22.72 0.34
N VAL A 198 -3.25 22.69 1.40
CA VAL A 198 -3.19 23.80 2.38
C VAL A 198 -2.71 25.11 1.72
N VAL A 199 -1.78 25.03 0.77
CA VAL A 199 -1.30 26.22 0.02
C VAL A 199 -2.38 26.77 -0.92
N HIS A 200 -3.17 25.90 -1.55
CA HIS A 200 -4.27 26.33 -2.44
C HIS A 200 -5.45 26.97 -1.68
N GLU A 201 -5.77 26.47 -0.49
CA GLU A 201 -6.83 27.03 0.37
C GLU A 201 -6.42 28.36 1.03
N SER A 202 -5.14 28.71 1.04
CA SER A 202 -4.62 29.94 1.64
C SER A 202 -4.37 31.09 0.63
N VAL A 203 -4.63 30.88 -0.67
CA VAL A 203 -4.60 31.96 -1.68
C VAL A 203 -6.01 32.57 -1.75
N PRO A 204 -6.23 33.84 -1.31
CA PRO A 204 -7.53 34.47 -1.46
C PRO A 204 -7.85 34.60 -2.96
N GLU A 205 -9.09 34.28 -3.34
CA GLU A 205 -9.60 34.61 -4.68
C GLU A 205 -9.36 36.11 -4.93
N ALA A 206 -8.64 36.42 -6.01
CA ALA A 206 -8.48 37.78 -6.46
C ALA A 206 -9.87 38.36 -6.74
N VAL A 207 -10.30 39.34 -5.95
CA VAL A 207 -11.53 40.09 -6.19
C VAL A 207 -11.33 40.84 -7.50
N GLU A 208 -12.00 40.44 -8.57
CA GLU A 208 -12.12 41.24 -9.79
C GLU A 208 -12.88 42.52 -9.42
N GLU A 209 -12.19 43.66 -9.47
CA GLU A 209 -12.85 44.94 -9.36
C GLU A 209 -13.73 45.18 -10.60
N PRO A 210 -14.98 45.63 -10.42
CA PRO A 210 -15.83 45.94 -11.56
C PRO A 210 -15.26 47.17 -12.27
N VAL A 211 -14.98 47.02 -13.57
CA VAL A 211 -14.65 48.11 -14.47
C VAL A 211 -15.91 49.01 -14.61
N VAL A 212 -15.79 50.24 -14.15
CA VAL A 212 -16.78 51.32 -14.29
C VAL A 212 -16.67 51.92 -15.68
#